data_68ed456f1c3fcd43e6c2ffdf77ce529b
#
_entry.id   68ed456f1c3fcd43e6c2ffdf77ce529b
#
_cell.length_a   1.000
_cell.length_b   1.000
_cell.length_c   1.000
_cell.angle_alpha   90.00
_cell.angle_beta   90.00
_cell.angle_gamma   90.00
#
_symmetry.space_group_name_H-M   'P 1'
#
loop_
_entity.id
_entity.type
_entity.pdbx_description
1 polymer ?
#
loop_
_entity_poly.entity_id
_entity_poly.type
_entity_poly.pdbx_seq_one_letter_code
_entity_poly.pdbx_strand_id
1 'polypeptide(L)'
;MALSYIVTAYKPTVVTHALVGSFIVPTELNLVLAKTNRVELFLVTPEGLKPHRECPVFGRIATIKLFRAPGEDVDSLLILTAKYHLAIIRWTPTSELRTRASGHIVDRVGRPSETGMIATVHSSGLMVFRLYDGLLKIVQWNEGKDLRGFNVRCDDLYIVDITFMSDPDRPTLAYIYQDDNGRHIKVVTLNIDDKELSSPLWKHDNLEGEANIVISVPEPVGGCLIAGPDAISYHKGGDDALRYAGVPGSRLHNTHPNCYAPVDRDGQRYLLADLAGNLYMLLLELGKDQEQDENSAVIVRDMKVESLGETCIAECMCYLDNGVCFIGSRFGDSQLIRLSTEPRADGTGYISLLDSYTNLAPIRDMTVMRCNGQQQILTCSGAYKDGTIRIIRNGIGIEELASVELKGIKNMFTLRTRGDEFDDYLILSFDSETHVLFINGEELEDTEITGFAVDGATLWAGCLFHSKTILQVTHGEVILIDGDNIQVWKSPKWITLLNYDERSTGQLVVACGALLIYLEANSAGFKVITQIECEFEISCIDITPIGKGTLRSEICAVGYWTDLSVALRALPQLVEVVREKIAGDMLSRSIMLSPMEGHVYLLVALGDGTVHYFQIDMKTG
;
A
#
# COMPACT_ATOMS: atom_id res chain seq x y z
N MET A 1 -38.31 13.35 16.88
CA MET A 1 -36.84 13.24 16.85
C MET A 1 -36.44 12.75 15.48
N ALA A 2 -35.69 13.53 14.72
CA ALA A 2 -35.11 13.03 13.45
C ALA A 2 -33.91 12.17 13.78
N LEU A 3 -33.88 10.92 13.34
CA LEU A 3 -32.75 10.03 13.47
C LEU A 3 -31.89 10.18 12.20
N SER A 4 -30.63 10.51 12.37
CA SER A 4 -29.66 10.58 11.27
C SER A 4 -28.87 9.27 11.22
N TYR A 5 -28.76 8.69 10.03
CA TYR A 5 -27.94 7.51 9.77
C TYR A 5 -26.77 7.92 8.89
N ILE A 6 -25.56 7.73 9.41
CA ILE A 6 -24.31 8.10 8.73
C ILE A 6 -23.44 6.86 8.58
N VAL A 7 -23.04 6.55 7.36
CA VAL A 7 -22.16 5.45 7.01
C VAL A 7 -21.01 5.97 6.15
N THR A 8 -19.79 5.49 6.43
CA THR A 8 -18.62 5.80 5.60
C THR A 8 -18.74 5.09 4.27
N ALA A 9 -18.90 5.85 3.18
CA ALA A 9 -18.99 5.31 1.82
C ALA A 9 -17.61 4.91 1.28
N TYR A 10 -16.55 5.61 1.68
CA TYR A 10 -15.18 5.35 1.26
C TYR A 10 -14.19 5.65 2.39
N LYS A 11 -13.10 4.89 2.46
CA LYS A 11 -12.04 5.13 3.46
C LYS A 11 -11.32 6.45 3.16
N PRO A 12 -10.81 7.17 4.20
CA PRO A 12 -10.01 8.38 3.98
C PRO A 12 -8.80 8.13 3.08
N THR A 13 -8.62 8.97 2.08
CA THR A 13 -7.54 8.84 1.09
C THR A 13 -6.40 9.84 1.29
N VAL A 14 -6.68 10.96 1.97
CA VAL A 14 -5.71 12.02 2.21
C VAL A 14 -4.51 11.52 3.04
N VAL A 15 -3.30 11.76 2.55
CA VAL A 15 -2.07 11.49 3.30
C VAL A 15 -1.66 12.75 4.05
N THR A 16 -1.61 12.67 5.39
CA THR A 16 -1.24 13.80 6.25
C THR A 16 0.19 13.71 6.76
N HIS A 17 0.70 12.50 6.92
CA HIS A 17 2.08 12.26 7.33
C HIS A 17 2.62 11.03 6.62
N ALA A 18 3.90 11.09 6.29
CA ALA A 18 4.67 9.97 5.78
C ALA A 18 5.96 9.85 6.58
N LEU A 19 6.33 8.64 6.95
CA LEU A 19 7.55 8.33 7.69
C LEU A 19 8.21 7.10 7.09
N VAL A 20 9.53 7.10 7.08
CA VAL A 20 10.33 5.96 6.60
C VAL A 20 11.26 5.47 7.70
N GLY A 21 11.34 4.15 7.87
CA GLY A 21 12.21 3.51 8.87
C GLY A 21 12.12 2.00 8.84
N SER A 22 12.86 1.35 9.74
CA SER A 22 12.84 -0.11 9.90
C SER A 22 11.81 -0.49 10.96
N PHE A 23 10.55 -0.65 10.54
CA PHE A 23 9.41 -0.86 11.47
C PHE A 23 9.07 -2.34 11.67
N ILE A 24 9.19 -3.17 10.63
CA ILE A 24 8.87 -4.61 10.66
C ILE A 24 10.11 -5.41 11.03
N VAL A 25 11.16 -5.29 10.22
CA VAL A 25 12.44 -6.01 10.36
C VAL A 25 13.59 -4.99 10.30
N PRO A 26 14.69 -5.19 11.06
CA PRO A 26 15.80 -4.23 11.10
C PRO A 26 16.47 -3.94 9.75
N THR A 27 16.41 -4.91 8.83
CA THR A 27 17.08 -4.87 7.52
C THR A 27 16.22 -4.33 6.39
N GLU A 28 14.91 -4.15 6.63
CA GLU A 28 13.95 -3.72 5.61
C GLU A 28 13.49 -2.29 5.85
N LEU A 29 13.36 -1.57 4.76
CA LEU A 29 12.80 -0.23 4.78
C LEU A 29 11.28 -0.28 4.62
N ASN A 30 10.59 0.41 5.51
CA ASN A 30 9.14 0.48 5.51
C ASN A 30 8.67 1.92 5.40
N LEU A 31 7.61 2.15 4.63
CA LEU A 31 6.92 3.42 4.56
C LEU A 31 5.63 3.35 5.39
N VAL A 32 5.48 4.28 6.31
CA VAL A 32 4.32 4.42 7.19
C VAL A 32 3.55 5.68 6.84
N LEU A 33 2.31 5.53 6.39
CA LEU A 33 1.45 6.64 6.01
C LEU A 33 0.32 6.82 7.02
N ALA A 34 0.08 8.06 7.43
CA ALA A 34 -1.11 8.43 8.20
C ALA A 34 -2.18 9.03 7.29
N LYS A 35 -3.37 8.44 7.34
CA LYS A 35 -4.55 8.92 6.61
C LYS A 35 -5.68 9.18 7.61
N THR A 36 -5.91 10.43 7.94
CA THR A 36 -6.96 10.91 8.86
C THR A 36 -7.17 10.08 10.13
N ASN A 37 -7.67 8.85 10.03
CA ASN A 37 -7.99 7.95 11.15
C ASN A 37 -7.46 6.52 10.97
N ARG A 38 -6.44 6.34 10.15
CA ARG A 38 -5.78 5.05 9.94
C ARG A 38 -4.31 5.24 9.60
N VAL A 39 -3.55 4.19 9.84
CA VAL A 39 -2.15 4.08 9.44
C VAL A 39 -2.04 2.95 8.43
N GLU A 40 -1.37 3.20 7.33
CA GLU A 40 -1.03 2.19 6.32
C GLU A 40 0.47 1.94 6.32
N LEU A 41 0.83 0.68 6.24
CA LEU A 41 2.21 0.21 6.22
C LEU A 41 2.51 -0.41 4.85
N PHE A 42 3.59 0.05 4.24
CA PHE A 42 4.08 -0.44 2.95
C PHE A 42 5.50 -0.97 3.08
N LEU A 43 5.78 -2.05 2.37
CA LEU A 43 7.13 -2.54 2.13
C LEU A 43 7.72 -1.78 0.95
N VAL A 44 8.94 -1.28 1.12
CA VAL A 44 9.69 -0.65 0.03
C VAL A 44 10.46 -1.73 -0.69
N THR A 45 10.08 -2.01 -1.94
CA THR A 45 10.71 -3.05 -2.77
C THR A 45 11.29 -2.44 -4.05
N PRO A 46 12.20 -3.12 -4.76
CA PRO A 46 12.71 -2.64 -6.05
C PRO A 46 11.62 -2.41 -7.11
N GLU A 47 10.50 -3.13 -6.99
CA GLU A 47 9.35 -3.06 -7.91
C GLU A 47 8.36 -1.94 -7.53
N GLY A 48 8.54 -1.28 -6.36
CA GLY A 48 7.66 -0.23 -5.87
C GLY A 48 7.18 -0.45 -4.44
N LEU A 49 6.09 0.20 -4.06
CA LEU A 49 5.50 0.11 -2.73
C LEU A 49 4.47 -1.02 -2.68
N LYS A 50 4.75 -2.06 -1.90
CA LYS A 50 3.79 -3.15 -1.66
C LYS A 50 2.98 -2.89 -0.38
N PRO A 51 1.64 -2.80 -0.44
CA PRO A 51 0.82 -2.64 0.76
C PRO A 51 0.96 -3.88 1.65
N HIS A 52 1.25 -3.67 2.94
CA HIS A 52 1.46 -4.75 3.90
C HIS A 52 0.34 -4.82 4.94
N ARG A 53 0.03 -3.73 5.60
CA ARG A 53 -0.98 -3.69 6.66
C ARG A 53 -1.68 -2.35 6.75
N GLU A 54 -2.97 -2.40 7.04
CA GLU A 54 -3.78 -1.23 7.41
C GLU A 54 -4.21 -1.37 8.88
N CYS A 55 -4.07 -0.29 9.64
CA CYS A 55 -4.46 -0.23 11.05
C CYS A 55 -5.40 0.94 11.28
N PRO A 56 -6.66 0.72 11.66
CA PRO A 56 -7.58 1.79 12.03
C PRO A 56 -7.17 2.41 13.37
N VAL A 57 -7.26 3.73 13.44
CA VAL A 57 -7.05 4.52 14.65
C VAL A 57 -8.38 5.11 15.10
N PHE A 58 -8.76 4.89 16.35
CA PHE A 58 -10.02 5.38 16.91
C PHE A 58 -9.93 6.87 17.27
N GLY A 59 -9.70 7.69 16.28
CA GLY A 59 -9.59 9.13 16.41
C GLY A 59 -8.88 9.76 15.19
N ARG A 60 -9.08 11.05 14.97
CA ARG A 60 -8.33 11.78 13.95
C ARG A 60 -6.87 11.90 14.39
N ILE A 61 -5.95 11.46 13.54
CA ILE A 61 -4.52 11.57 13.77
C ILE A 61 -4.12 13.05 13.63
N ALA A 62 -3.41 13.57 14.62
CA ALA A 62 -2.85 14.91 14.61
C ALA A 62 -1.38 14.88 14.14
N THR A 63 -0.59 13.94 14.62
CA THR A 63 0.79 13.73 14.19
C THR A 63 1.25 12.31 14.48
N ILE A 64 2.22 11.83 13.71
CA ILE A 64 2.93 10.58 13.93
C ILE A 64 4.44 10.80 13.90
N LYS A 65 5.20 9.99 14.64
CA LYS A 65 6.67 9.97 14.59
C LYS A 65 7.18 8.55 14.73
N LEU A 66 8.24 8.20 14.02
CA LEU A 66 9.01 7.00 14.28
C LEU A 66 10.14 7.34 15.24
N PHE A 67 10.42 6.42 16.15
CA PHE A 67 11.59 6.51 17.02
C PHE A 67 12.08 5.12 17.38
N ARG A 68 13.39 5.00 17.57
CA ARG A 68 14.01 3.78 18.05
C ARG A 68 14.30 3.92 19.55
N ALA A 69 13.65 3.08 20.35
CA ALA A 69 13.94 3.05 21.77
C ALA A 69 15.35 2.48 22.02
N PRO A 70 16.09 2.96 23.03
CA PRO A 70 17.41 2.42 23.36
C PRO A 70 17.37 0.90 23.54
N GLY A 71 18.31 0.20 22.88
CA GLY A 71 18.43 -1.26 22.93
C GLY A 71 17.45 -2.02 22.02
N GLU A 72 16.73 -1.34 21.14
CA GLU A 72 15.81 -1.96 20.18
C GLU A 72 16.35 -1.93 18.75
N ASP A 73 16.07 -2.99 17.98
CA ASP A 73 16.54 -3.14 16.61
C ASP A 73 15.56 -2.56 15.57
N VAL A 74 14.28 -2.40 15.94
CA VAL A 74 13.22 -1.86 15.08
C VAL A 74 12.60 -0.60 15.67
N ASP A 75 12.03 0.21 14.81
CA ASP A 75 11.40 1.46 15.20
C ASP A 75 10.03 1.21 15.85
N SER A 76 9.63 2.10 16.73
CA SER A 76 8.30 2.19 17.31
C SER A 76 7.59 3.40 16.69
N LEU A 77 6.27 3.29 16.48
CA LEU A 77 5.44 4.35 15.95
C LEU A 77 4.66 5.04 17.07
N LEU A 78 4.92 6.32 17.23
CA LEU A 78 4.15 7.22 18.07
C LEU A 78 2.98 7.78 17.25
N ILE A 79 1.77 7.71 17.81
CA ILE A 79 0.55 8.29 17.25
C ILE A 79 -0.05 9.24 18.27
N LEU A 80 -0.27 10.48 17.89
CA LEU A 80 -1.03 11.45 18.67
C LEU A 80 -2.32 11.79 17.93
N THR A 81 -3.45 11.68 18.64
CA THR A 81 -4.75 12.06 18.07
C THR A 81 -5.10 13.51 18.40
N ALA A 82 -6.00 14.10 17.60
CA ALA A 82 -6.52 15.45 17.82
C ALA A 82 -7.28 15.63 19.16
N LYS A 83 -7.61 14.53 19.84
CA LYS A 83 -8.19 14.53 21.19
C LYS A 83 -7.16 14.23 22.29
N TYR A 84 -5.87 14.45 22.01
CA TYR A 84 -4.77 14.29 22.95
C TYR A 84 -4.54 12.85 23.47
N HIS A 85 -5.05 11.83 22.77
CA HIS A 85 -4.67 10.45 23.02
C HIS A 85 -3.33 10.14 22.36
N LEU A 86 -2.39 9.71 23.16
CA LEU A 86 -1.08 9.25 22.75
C LEU A 86 -1.05 7.72 22.75
N ALA A 87 -0.54 7.12 21.72
CA ALA A 87 -0.29 5.69 21.65
C ALA A 87 1.10 5.43 21.05
N ILE A 88 1.79 4.44 21.58
CA ILE A 88 3.04 3.92 21.04
C ILE A 88 2.79 2.48 20.61
N ILE A 89 2.95 2.21 19.35
CA ILE A 89 2.75 0.89 18.76
C ILE A 89 4.05 0.36 18.16
N ARG A 90 4.18 -0.96 18.16
CA ARG A 90 5.32 -1.67 17.60
C ARG A 90 4.86 -2.91 16.85
N TRP A 91 5.62 -3.27 15.82
CA TRP A 91 5.50 -4.56 15.16
C TRP A 91 6.16 -5.64 16.01
N THR A 92 5.49 -6.77 16.18
CA THR A 92 6.01 -7.91 16.98
C THR A 92 6.52 -9.02 16.06
N PRO A 93 7.46 -9.86 16.53
CA PRO A 93 7.92 -11.02 15.75
C PRO A 93 6.81 -12.00 15.36
N THR A 94 5.66 -11.95 16.04
CA THR A 94 4.46 -12.75 15.72
C THR A 94 3.61 -12.12 14.61
N SER A 95 4.15 -11.14 13.86
CA SER A 95 3.48 -10.44 12.76
C SER A 95 2.18 -9.71 13.16
N GLU A 96 2.19 -9.13 14.37
CA GLU A 96 1.08 -8.34 14.91
C GLU A 96 1.52 -6.95 15.35
N LEU A 97 0.63 -5.96 15.15
CA LEU A 97 0.78 -4.63 15.75
C LEU A 97 0.32 -4.67 17.21
N ARG A 98 1.21 -4.30 18.12
CA ARG A 98 0.87 -4.19 19.56
C ARG A 98 1.07 -2.78 20.07
N THR A 99 0.07 -2.31 20.84
CA THR A 99 0.20 -1.09 21.63
C THR A 99 1.09 -1.37 22.83
N ARG A 100 2.22 -0.68 22.92
CA ARG A 100 3.17 -0.79 24.04
C ARG A 100 2.76 0.09 25.19
N ALA A 101 2.31 1.29 24.90
CA ALA A 101 1.83 2.24 25.88
C ALA A 101 0.79 3.16 25.23
N SER A 102 -0.14 3.62 26.05
CA SER A 102 -1.12 4.62 25.64
C SER A 102 -1.52 5.48 26.84
N GLY A 103 -1.92 6.70 26.55
CA GLY A 103 -2.34 7.61 27.60
C GLY A 103 -3.02 8.85 27.02
N HIS A 104 -3.64 9.62 27.91
CA HIS A 104 -4.26 10.88 27.57
C HIS A 104 -3.39 12.02 28.11
N ILE A 105 -2.86 12.84 27.23
CA ILE A 105 -1.88 13.89 27.58
C ILE A 105 -2.48 15.29 27.66
N VAL A 106 -3.80 15.37 27.83
CA VAL A 106 -4.52 16.64 27.95
C VAL A 106 -4.08 17.41 29.20
N ASP A 107 -3.99 18.72 29.10
CA ASP A 107 -3.92 19.63 30.23
C ASP A 107 -5.23 20.39 30.35
N ARG A 108 -5.74 20.50 31.59
CA ARG A 108 -7.04 21.14 31.86
C ARG A 108 -6.96 22.68 31.86
N VAL A 109 -5.76 23.21 32.05
CA VAL A 109 -5.51 24.65 32.21
C VAL A 109 -4.87 25.26 30.96
N GLY A 110 -4.23 24.42 30.12
CA GLY A 110 -3.53 24.86 28.93
C GLY A 110 -4.48 25.44 27.88
N ARG A 111 -4.08 26.56 27.26
CA ARG A 111 -4.76 27.14 26.09
C ARG A 111 -4.27 26.39 24.85
N PRO A 112 -5.16 25.68 24.11
CA PRO A 112 -4.76 24.99 22.89
C PRO A 112 -4.10 25.93 21.89
N SER A 113 -3.01 25.47 21.27
CA SER A 113 -2.30 26.26 20.27
C SER A 113 -3.07 26.31 18.95
N GLU A 114 -3.13 27.49 18.34
CA GLU A 114 -3.81 27.72 17.05
C GLU A 114 -3.04 27.12 15.87
N THR A 115 -1.71 26.98 15.98
CA THR A 115 -0.85 26.48 14.89
C THR A 115 -0.80 24.96 14.77
N GLY A 116 -1.71 24.24 15.45
CA GLY A 116 -1.78 22.76 15.40
C GLY A 116 -0.91 22.09 16.47
N MET A 117 -0.77 20.77 16.41
CA MET A 117 0.02 19.99 17.35
C MET A 117 1.33 19.58 16.70
N ILE A 118 2.45 19.81 17.38
CA ILE A 118 3.76 19.40 16.92
C ILE A 118 4.34 18.41 17.91
N ALA A 119 4.98 17.36 17.41
CA ALA A 119 5.72 16.38 18.20
C ALA A 119 7.13 16.24 17.66
N THR A 120 8.10 16.18 18.54
CA THR A 120 9.49 15.83 18.23
C THR A 120 9.99 14.80 19.22
N VAL A 121 10.89 13.91 18.76
CA VAL A 121 11.39 12.81 19.57
C VAL A 121 12.91 12.79 19.52
N HIS A 122 13.52 12.70 20.69
CA HIS A 122 14.96 12.58 20.88
C HIS A 122 15.41 11.11 20.79
N SER A 123 16.66 10.85 20.42
CA SER A 123 17.25 9.51 20.35
C SER A 123 17.20 8.72 21.68
N SER A 124 17.17 9.40 22.82
CA SER A 124 16.98 8.79 24.13
C SER A 124 15.54 8.31 24.43
N GLY A 125 14.59 8.49 23.50
CA GLY A 125 13.18 8.19 23.72
C GLY A 125 12.39 9.28 24.45
N LEU A 126 12.98 10.46 24.64
CA LEU A 126 12.30 11.63 25.17
C LEU A 126 11.45 12.29 24.09
N MET A 127 10.19 12.56 24.41
CA MET A 127 9.20 13.12 23.48
C MET A 127 8.75 14.49 23.97
N VAL A 128 8.74 15.47 23.07
CA VAL A 128 8.26 16.82 23.35
C VAL A 128 7.08 17.12 22.45
N PHE A 129 6.01 17.60 23.06
CA PHE A 129 4.78 17.98 22.38
C PHE A 129 4.46 19.44 22.64
N ARG A 130 4.32 20.20 21.59
CA ARG A 130 3.72 21.51 21.61
C ARG A 130 2.22 21.39 21.33
N LEU A 131 1.42 21.39 22.39
CA LEU A 131 -0.03 21.26 22.36
C LEU A 131 -0.73 22.55 22.75
N TYR A 132 -0.08 23.34 23.60
CA TYR A 132 -0.61 24.52 24.24
C TYR A 132 0.36 25.69 24.09
N ASP A 133 -0.17 26.89 24.14
CA ASP A 133 0.66 28.10 24.18
C ASP A 133 1.31 28.27 25.56
N GLY A 134 2.61 28.58 25.57
CA GLY A 134 3.38 28.75 26.79
C GLY A 134 3.67 27.49 27.60
N LEU A 135 3.38 26.31 27.04
CA LEU A 135 3.54 25.02 27.75
C LEU A 135 3.99 23.92 26.81
N LEU A 136 5.11 23.29 27.10
CA LEU A 136 5.56 22.07 26.43
C LEU A 136 5.20 20.85 27.28
N LYS A 137 4.56 19.86 26.66
CA LYS A 137 4.31 18.57 27.29
C LYS A 137 5.47 17.64 26.98
N ILE A 138 6.12 17.17 28.03
CA ILE A 138 7.24 16.23 27.92
C ILE A 138 6.75 14.86 28.33
N VAL A 139 7.10 13.84 27.55
CA VAL A 139 6.81 12.44 27.86
C VAL A 139 8.09 11.65 27.72
N GLN A 140 8.46 10.95 28.77
CA GLN A 140 9.64 10.10 28.81
C GLN A 140 9.23 8.64 28.67
N TRP A 141 9.88 7.96 27.73
CA TRP A 141 9.78 6.52 27.59
C TRP A 141 10.71 5.83 28.59
N ASN A 142 10.15 5.03 29.48
CA ASN A 142 10.93 4.17 30.39
C ASN A 142 10.69 2.70 30.01
N GLU A 143 11.73 1.87 30.06
CA GLU A 143 11.70 0.45 29.68
C GLU A 143 10.63 -0.40 30.42
N GLY A 144 10.01 0.11 31.44
CA GLY A 144 9.08 -0.60 32.31
C GLY A 144 7.59 -0.48 31.97
N LYS A 145 7.17 0.03 30.83
CA LYS A 145 5.77 0.17 30.40
C LYS A 145 5.05 1.47 30.79
N ASP A 146 5.59 2.34 31.60
CA ASP A 146 4.91 3.55 32.02
C ASP A 146 5.45 4.79 31.28
N LEU A 147 4.53 5.53 30.65
CA LEU A 147 4.83 6.85 30.13
C LEU A 147 4.76 7.86 31.28
N ARG A 148 5.88 8.49 31.60
CA ARG A 148 5.91 9.59 32.57
C ARG A 148 5.81 10.90 31.83
N GLY A 149 4.71 11.62 32.06
CA GLY A 149 4.50 12.94 31.46
C GLY A 149 4.55 14.05 32.48
N PHE A 150 5.20 15.16 32.13
CA PHE A 150 5.21 16.39 32.91
C PHE A 150 5.13 17.60 31.96
N ASN A 151 4.85 18.76 32.52
CA ASN A 151 4.78 20.01 31.77
C ASN A 151 6.01 20.85 32.07
N VAL A 152 6.51 21.53 31.04
CA VAL A 152 7.57 22.51 31.13
C VAL A 152 7.04 23.84 30.62
N ARG A 153 7.22 24.88 31.39
CA ARG A 153 6.82 26.24 31.00
C ARG A 153 7.75 26.76 29.92
N CYS A 154 7.16 27.39 28.91
CA CYS A 154 7.87 28.12 27.86
C CYS A 154 7.37 29.56 27.86
N ASP A 155 8.28 30.53 27.95
CA ASP A 155 7.90 31.93 27.98
C ASP A 155 7.48 32.45 26.59
N ASP A 156 7.92 31.78 25.52
CA ASP A 156 7.55 32.09 24.16
C ASP A 156 6.18 31.44 23.82
N LEU A 157 5.17 32.26 23.66
CA LEU A 157 3.78 31.78 23.56
C LEU A 157 3.47 31.18 22.20
N TYR A 158 3.93 31.80 21.12
CA TYR A 158 3.59 31.39 19.77
C TYR A 158 4.77 30.67 19.10
N ILE A 159 4.91 29.40 19.36
CA ILE A 159 5.92 28.55 18.72
C ILE A 159 5.39 28.09 17.35
N VAL A 160 6.11 28.39 16.29
CA VAL A 160 5.76 28.04 14.92
C VAL A 160 6.17 26.61 14.60
N ASP A 161 7.44 26.26 14.89
CA ASP A 161 7.99 24.92 14.69
C ASP A 161 9.03 24.59 15.76
N ILE A 162 9.21 23.29 16.06
CA ILE A 162 10.12 22.81 17.10
C ILE A 162 10.74 21.47 16.71
N THR A 163 12.04 21.33 16.90
CA THR A 163 12.76 20.08 16.66
C THR A 163 13.85 19.84 17.71
N PHE A 164 14.21 18.59 17.95
CA PHE A 164 15.45 18.30 18.66
C PHE A 164 16.66 18.51 17.76
N MET A 165 17.70 19.11 18.32
CA MET A 165 19.02 19.15 17.69
C MET A 165 19.64 17.76 17.73
N SER A 166 20.56 17.51 16.80
CA SER A 166 21.29 16.25 16.71
C SER A 166 22.42 16.18 17.74
N ASP A 167 22.08 16.15 19.01
CA ASP A 167 22.99 15.98 20.13
C ASP A 167 22.52 14.76 20.95
N PRO A 168 23.23 13.61 20.88
CA PRO A 168 22.78 12.40 21.55
C PRO A 168 22.88 12.48 23.09
N ASP A 169 23.76 13.34 23.61
CA ASP A 169 24.05 13.41 25.04
C ASP A 169 23.15 14.41 25.76
N ARG A 170 22.68 15.44 25.06
CA ARG A 170 21.88 16.51 25.65
C ARG A 170 20.59 16.76 24.87
N PRO A 171 19.42 16.67 25.51
CA PRO A 171 18.16 16.95 24.85
C PRO A 171 18.02 18.46 24.58
N THR A 172 18.59 18.90 23.47
CA THR A 172 18.61 20.30 23.03
C THR A 172 17.51 20.53 22.02
N LEU A 173 16.69 21.54 22.25
CA LEU A 173 15.56 21.93 21.41
C LEU A 173 15.89 23.22 20.63
N ALA A 174 15.64 23.19 19.35
CA ALA A 174 15.58 24.38 18.51
C ALA A 174 14.12 24.66 18.16
N TYR A 175 13.66 25.90 18.32
CA TYR A 175 12.32 26.29 17.94
C TYR A 175 12.24 27.70 17.39
N ILE A 176 11.36 27.86 16.40
CA ILE A 176 10.98 29.16 15.86
C ILE A 176 9.78 29.66 16.64
N TYR A 177 9.85 30.87 17.13
CA TYR A 177 8.72 31.55 17.79
C TYR A 177 8.48 32.92 17.18
N GLN A 178 7.27 33.42 17.37
CA GLN A 178 6.85 34.73 16.89
C GLN A 178 6.40 35.58 18.05
N ASP A 179 6.84 36.84 18.05
CA ASP A 179 6.39 37.89 18.94
C ASP A 179 6.01 39.17 18.15
N ASP A 180 5.80 40.28 18.84
CA ASP A 180 5.43 41.55 18.22
C ASP A 180 6.55 42.16 17.32
N ASN A 181 7.79 41.67 17.47
CA ASN A 181 8.95 42.13 16.70
C ASN A 181 9.24 41.25 15.47
N GLY A 182 8.58 40.12 15.35
CA GLY A 182 8.75 39.19 14.22
C GLY A 182 9.01 37.74 14.64
N ARG A 183 9.68 37.00 13.76
CA ARG A 183 10.08 35.63 13.99
C ARG A 183 11.53 35.51 14.44
N HIS A 184 11.75 34.63 15.36
CA HIS A 184 13.04 34.41 16.03
C HIS A 184 13.29 32.91 16.18
N ILE A 185 14.57 32.52 16.25
CA ILE A 185 14.93 31.14 16.67
C ILE A 185 15.65 31.21 18.02
N LYS A 186 15.36 30.20 18.82
CA LYS A 186 16.00 29.99 20.13
C LYS A 186 16.38 28.50 20.26
N VAL A 187 17.58 28.28 20.80
CA VAL A 187 18.08 26.94 21.11
C VAL A 187 18.30 26.83 22.60
N VAL A 188 17.66 25.85 23.21
CA VAL A 188 17.64 25.65 24.67
C VAL A 188 17.86 24.18 24.99
N THR A 189 18.44 23.88 26.14
CA THR A 189 18.53 22.52 26.66
C THR A 189 17.38 22.25 27.62
N LEU A 190 16.78 21.08 27.52
CA LEU A 190 15.73 20.61 28.41
C LEU A 190 16.37 19.95 29.65
N ASN A 191 16.19 20.55 30.83
CA ASN A 191 16.55 19.92 32.09
C ASN A 191 15.38 19.05 32.57
N ILE A 192 15.59 17.74 32.57
CA ILE A 192 14.55 16.77 32.94
C ILE A 192 14.31 16.74 34.45
N ASP A 193 15.38 16.90 35.23
CA ASP A 193 15.32 16.80 36.69
C ASP A 193 14.60 18.02 37.28
N ASP A 194 14.95 19.20 36.84
CA ASP A 194 14.34 20.46 37.30
C ASP A 194 13.01 20.77 36.57
N LYS A 195 12.73 20.06 35.47
CA LYS A 195 11.54 20.27 34.60
C LYS A 195 11.45 21.69 34.03
N GLU A 196 12.57 22.22 33.61
CA GLU A 196 12.70 23.57 33.10
C GLU A 196 13.54 23.61 31.80
N LEU A 197 13.36 24.67 31.01
CA LEU A 197 14.24 25.00 29.91
C LEU A 197 15.43 25.80 30.43
N SER A 198 16.64 25.48 29.97
CA SER A 198 17.82 26.27 30.28
C SER A 198 17.72 27.70 29.74
N SER A 199 18.62 28.57 30.20
CA SER A 199 18.90 29.81 29.43
C SER A 199 19.29 29.45 27.99
N PRO A 200 18.93 30.26 26.99
CA PRO A 200 19.27 29.97 25.60
C PRO A 200 20.76 29.74 25.42
N LEU A 201 21.13 28.66 24.77
CA LEU A 201 22.49 28.40 24.34
C LEU A 201 22.92 29.46 23.31
N TRP A 202 21.99 29.73 22.40
CA TRP A 202 22.06 30.83 21.46
C TRP A 202 20.66 31.20 20.96
N LYS A 203 20.52 32.37 20.43
CA LYS A 203 19.32 32.88 19.77
C LYS A 203 19.72 33.73 18.59
N HIS A 204 18.82 33.81 17.61
CA HIS A 204 18.94 34.73 16.51
C HIS A 204 17.59 35.44 16.30
N ASP A 205 17.62 36.74 16.36
CA ASP A 205 16.44 37.57 16.20
C ASP A 205 16.31 38.03 14.73
N ASN A 206 15.11 38.45 14.34
CA ASN A 206 14.81 38.96 13.01
C ASN A 206 15.04 37.99 11.88
N LEU A 207 14.49 36.78 12.03
CA LEU A 207 14.33 35.87 10.91
C LEU A 207 13.42 36.50 9.84
N GLU A 208 13.36 35.88 8.70
CA GLU A 208 12.34 36.21 7.73
C GLU A 208 10.93 36.08 8.35
N GLY A 209 10.02 37.02 8.02
CA GLY A 209 8.72 37.16 8.69
C GLY A 209 7.80 35.93 8.57
N GLU A 210 8.03 35.07 7.60
CA GLU A 210 7.22 33.89 7.35
C GLU A 210 8.03 32.58 7.43
N ALA A 211 9.24 32.61 8.01
CA ALA A 211 10.02 31.40 8.29
C ALA A 211 9.20 30.38 9.11
N ASN A 212 9.00 29.17 8.61
CA ASN A 212 8.02 28.23 9.16
C ASN A 212 8.56 26.80 9.43
N ILE A 213 9.77 26.48 8.98
CA ILE A 213 10.37 25.15 9.15
C ILE A 213 11.74 25.27 9.79
N VAL A 214 11.98 24.46 10.84
CA VAL A 214 13.30 24.27 11.42
C VAL A 214 13.76 22.83 11.20
N ILE A 215 14.94 22.66 10.59
CA ILE A 215 15.53 21.35 10.26
C ILE A 215 16.82 21.18 11.07
N SER A 216 16.88 20.14 11.89
CA SER A 216 18.12 19.78 12.58
C SER A 216 19.11 19.15 11.59
N VAL A 217 20.33 19.63 11.57
CA VAL A 217 21.40 19.06 10.76
C VAL A 217 22.19 18.06 11.62
N PRO A 218 22.40 16.82 11.14
CA PRO A 218 23.14 15.79 11.87
C PRO A 218 24.60 16.17 12.14
N GLU A 219 25.18 15.64 13.23
CA GLU A 219 26.61 15.65 13.42
C GLU A 219 27.32 14.78 12.35
N PRO A 220 28.51 15.13 11.85
CA PRO A 220 29.45 16.13 12.41
C PRO A 220 29.22 17.58 11.92
N VAL A 221 28.28 17.84 11.04
CA VAL A 221 27.97 19.19 10.56
C VAL A 221 27.32 20.00 11.67
N GLY A 222 26.25 19.47 12.27
CA GLY A 222 25.52 20.10 13.37
C GLY A 222 24.76 21.37 12.94
N GLY A 223 24.15 22.05 13.91
CA GLY A 223 23.38 23.26 13.66
C GLY A 223 21.97 23.00 13.15
N CYS A 224 21.32 24.00 12.60
CA CYS A 224 19.99 23.92 12.02
C CYS A 224 19.81 24.80 10.79
N LEU A 225 18.91 24.35 9.91
CA LEU A 225 18.42 25.10 8.78
C LEU A 225 17.04 25.68 9.11
N ILE A 226 16.79 26.88 8.66
CA ILE A 226 15.51 27.57 8.75
C ILE A 226 15.06 27.89 7.34
N ALA A 227 13.87 27.42 6.99
CA ALA A 227 13.29 27.69 5.68
C ALA A 227 12.08 28.61 5.79
N GLY A 228 12.03 29.60 4.92
CA GLY A 228 10.93 30.52 4.71
C GLY A 228 10.70 30.75 3.21
N PRO A 229 9.67 31.56 2.84
CA PRO A 229 9.30 31.78 1.43
C PRO A 229 10.39 32.45 0.60
N ASP A 230 11.15 33.38 1.18
CA ASP A 230 12.13 34.19 0.45
C ASP A 230 13.58 33.80 0.75
N ALA A 231 13.83 33.09 1.86
CA ALA A 231 15.18 32.74 2.27
C ALA A 231 15.27 31.42 3.04
N ILE A 232 16.39 30.74 2.85
CA ILE A 232 16.84 29.62 3.67
C ILE A 232 18.12 30.07 4.38
N SER A 233 18.21 29.83 5.69
CA SER A 233 19.39 30.19 6.48
C SER A 233 19.89 29.00 7.29
N TYR A 234 21.22 28.91 7.43
CA TYR A 234 21.88 27.94 8.28
C TYR A 234 22.48 28.61 9.50
N HIS A 235 22.26 28.03 10.69
CA HIS A 235 22.70 28.55 11.97
C HIS A 235 23.36 27.43 12.79
N LYS A 236 24.55 27.71 13.34
CA LYS A 236 25.27 26.78 14.25
C LYS A 236 25.59 27.45 15.61
N GLY A 237 25.08 28.63 15.85
CA GLY A 237 25.45 29.50 16.96
C GLY A 237 26.49 30.53 16.52
N GLY A 238 26.61 31.62 17.27
CA GLY A 238 27.43 32.80 16.88
C GLY A 238 26.61 33.86 16.14
N ASP A 239 27.27 34.90 15.72
CA ASP A 239 26.62 36.08 15.10
C ASP A 239 26.47 35.94 13.58
N ASP A 240 27.18 35.00 12.95
CA ASP A 240 27.20 34.82 11.50
C ASP A 240 26.28 33.65 11.08
N ALA A 241 25.14 33.97 10.49
CA ALA A 241 24.26 33.01 9.82
C ALA A 241 24.52 33.04 8.31
N LEU A 242 24.75 31.84 7.74
CA LEU A 242 24.82 31.68 6.30
C LEU A 242 23.41 31.74 5.72
N ARG A 243 23.19 32.65 4.78
CA ARG A 243 21.87 32.90 4.23
C ARG A 243 21.84 32.70 2.72
N TYR A 244 20.94 31.86 2.26
CA TYR A 244 20.56 31.76 0.86
C TYR A 244 19.28 32.59 0.66
N ALA A 245 19.33 33.59 -0.20
CA ALA A 245 18.15 34.35 -0.62
C ALA A 245 17.78 33.92 -2.05
N GLY A 246 16.51 33.72 -2.31
CA GLY A 246 16.02 33.48 -3.66
C GLY A 246 16.37 34.65 -4.58
N VAL A 247 16.82 34.38 -5.80
CA VAL A 247 17.08 35.42 -6.81
C VAL A 247 15.73 35.87 -7.38
N PRO A 248 15.49 37.18 -7.61
CA PRO A 248 14.28 37.64 -8.30
C PRO A 248 14.08 36.92 -9.61
N GLY A 249 12.90 36.26 -9.78
CA GLY A 249 12.61 35.41 -10.92
C GLY A 249 12.97 33.93 -10.72
N SER A 250 13.61 33.54 -9.63
CA SER A 250 13.75 32.15 -9.23
C SER A 250 12.40 31.61 -8.76
N ARG A 251 12.18 30.30 -8.93
CA ARG A 251 10.94 29.65 -8.49
C ARG A 251 10.77 29.62 -6.97
N LEU A 252 11.85 29.85 -6.21
CA LEU A 252 11.81 29.90 -4.75
C LEU A 252 11.29 31.27 -4.20
N HIS A 253 11.18 32.27 -5.06
CA HIS A 253 10.72 33.59 -4.63
C HIS A 253 9.19 33.60 -4.47
N ASN A 254 8.70 34.04 -3.30
CA ASN A 254 7.28 34.11 -2.92
C ASN A 254 6.53 32.76 -2.88
N THR A 255 7.21 31.66 -2.58
CA THR A 255 6.56 30.37 -2.35
C THR A 255 6.88 29.84 -0.96
N HIS A 256 5.86 29.34 -0.25
CA HIS A 256 6.03 28.85 1.11
C HIS A 256 6.53 27.40 1.10
N PRO A 257 7.73 27.11 1.62
CA PRO A 257 8.13 25.76 1.92
C PRO A 257 7.11 25.10 2.87
N ASN A 258 6.65 23.90 2.53
CA ASN A 258 5.61 23.22 3.29
C ASN A 258 6.12 21.96 3.99
N CYS A 259 7.01 21.24 3.35
CA CYS A 259 7.62 20.04 3.93
C CYS A 259 9.03 19.81 3.38
N TYR A 260 9.77 18.94 4.08
CA TYR A 260 11.12 18.54 3.71
C TYR A 260 11.37 17.07 3.94
N ALA A 261 12.40 16.53 3.29
CA ALA A 261 12.93 15.20 3.56
C ALA A 261 14.46 15.22 3.49
N PRO A 262 15.17 14.67 4.50
CA PRO A 262 16.61 14.46 4.40
C PRO A 262 16.89 13.36 3.36
N VAL A 263 17.88 13.59 2.50
CA VAL A 263 18.32 12.60 1.50
C VAL A 263 19.46 11.77 2.07
N ASP A 264 20.44 12.44 2.68
CA ASP A 264 21.62 11.81 3.23
C ASP A 264 21.56 11.73 4.76
N ARG A 265 22.16 10.70 5.31
CA ARG A 265 22.28 10.52 6.77
C ARG A 265 23.26 11.50 7.41
N ASP A 266 24.21 12.01 6.65
CA ASP A 266 25.20 13.01 7.07
C ASP A 266 24.68 14.44 6.98
N GLY A 267 23.46 14.64 6.45
CA GLY A 267 22.80 15.94 6.41
C GLY A 267 23.34 16.89 5.36
N GLN A 268 23.90 16.41 4.25
CA GLN A 268 24.39 17.26 3.17
C GLN A 268 23.27 17.70 2.22
N ARG A 269 22.29 16.82 1.93
CA ARG A 269 21.23 17.10 0.97
C ARG A 269 19.85 16.96 1.59
N TYR A 270 18.98 17.90 1.23
CA TYR A 270 17.59 17.92 1.65
C TYR A 270 16.68 18.18 0.45
N LEU A 271 15.56 17.50 0.40
CA LEU A 271 14.45 17.86 -0.49
C LEU A 271 13.54 18.83 0.22
N LEU A 272 13.11 19.86 -0.48
CA LEU A 272 12.14 20.86 -0.03
C LEU A 272 11.00 20.93 -1.04
N ALA A 273 9.76 20.96 -0.57
CA ALA A 273 8.59 21.16 -1.42
C ALA A 273 7.80 22.37 -0.95
N ASP A 274 7.26 23.13 -1.90
CA ASP A 274 6.48 24.33 -1.64
C ASP A 274 4.97 24.13 -1.89
N LEU A 275 4.17 25.13 -1.46
CA LEU A 275 2.72 25.14 -1.66
C LEU A 275 2.30 25.37 -3.13
N ALA A 276 3.21 25.72 -4.02
CA ALA A 276 2.97 25.77 -5.45
C ALA A 276 3.18 24.41 -6.13
N GLY A 277 3.74 23.41 -5.39
CA GLY A 277 4.05 22.07 -5.88
C GLY A 277 5.37 21.99 -6.61
N ASN A 278 6.30 22.89 -6.36
CA ASN A 278 7.67 22.77 -6.83
C ASN A 278 8.50 21.95 -5.85
N LEU A 279 9.42 21.16 -6.38
CA LEU A 279 10.39 20.38 -5.63
C LEU A 279 11.80 20.94 -5.86
N TYR A 280 12.53 21.14 -4.76
CA TYR A 280 13.89 21.67 -4.74
C TYR A 280 14.84 20.72 -4.03
N MET A 281 16.10 20.73 -4.45
CA MET A 281 17.23 20.13 -3.73
C MET A 281 18.02 21.23 -3.06
N LEU A 282 18.16 21.16 -1.74
CA LEU A 282 19.09 21.98 -0.97
C LEU A 282 20.35 21.18 -0.70
N LEU A 283 21.48 21.71 -1.10
CA LEU A 283 22.82 21.15 -0.91
C LEU A 283 23.64 22.05 0.02
N LEU A 284 24.23 21.46 1.05
CA LEU A 284 25.21 22.10 1.91
C LEU A 284 26.62 21.78 1.41
N GLU A 285 27.36 22.80 1.01
CA GLU A 285 28.78 22.66 0.64
C GLU A 285 29.64 22.66 1.90
N LEU A 286 30.21 21.49 2.20
CA LEU A 286 31.01 21.29 3.39
C LEU A 286 32.48 21.62 3.15
N GLY A 287 33.14 22.11 4.17
CA GLY A 287 34.58 22.34 4.20
C GLY A 287 35.16 22.02 5.58
N LYS A 288 36.47 22.09 5.71
CA LYS A 288 37.16 22.02 7.00
C LYS A 288 37.54 23.42 7.45
N ASP A 289 37.48 23.65 8.76
CA ASP A 289 37.84 24.96 9.35
C ASP A 289 39.33 25.28 9.14
N GLN A 290 40.20 24.27 9.25
CA GLN A 290 41.60 24.33 8.90
C GLN A 290 41.94 23.26 7.88
N GLU A 291 42.28 23.66 6.64
CA GLU A 291 42.53 22.72 5.53
C GLU A 291 43.73 21.75 5.75
N GLN A 292 44.62 22.08 6.71
CA GLN A 292 45.81 21.30 7.00
C GLN A 292 45.67 20.33 8.19
N ASP A 293 44.53 20.35 8.90
CA ASP A 293 44.32 19.48 10.07
C ASP A 293 43.21 18.47 9.76
N GLU A 294 43.55 17.16 9.76
CA GLU A 294 42.60 16.06 9.51
C GLU A 294 41.47 16.01 10.54
N ASN A 295 41.68 16.54 11.75
CA ASN A 295 40.72 16.57 12.85
C ASN A 295 39.95 17.89 12.98
N SER A 296 40.08 18.82 12.02
CA SER A 296 39.38 20.11 12.09
C SER A 296 37.87 19.91 11.93
N ALA A 297 37.10 20.78 12.62
CA ALA A 297 35.63 20.75 12.58
C ALA A 297 35.09 20.93 11.14
N VAL A 298 34.04 20.17 10.83
CA VAL A 298 33.30 20.33 9.58
C VAL A 298 32.46 21.60 9.67
N ILE A 299 32.58 22.45 8.65
CA ILE A 299 31.83 23.71 8.53
C ILE A 299 31.05 23.74 7.22
N VAL A 300 29.91 24.40 7.23
CA VAL A 300 29.16 24.72 6.00
C VAL A 300 29.74 25.99 5.40
N ARG A 301 30.27 25.90 4.17
CA ARG A 301 30.86 27.04 3.45
C ARG A 301 29.84 27.77 2.62
N ASP A 302 28.93 27.05 1.98
CA ASP A 302 27.93 27.62 1.10
C ASP A 302 26.68 26.71 1.05
N MET A 303 25.58 27.25 0.54
CA MET A 303 24.32 26.54 0.32
C MET A 303 23.87 26.75 -1.12
N LYS A 304 23.45 25.68 -1.77
CA LYS A 304 22.89 25.73 -3.12
C LYS A 304 21.48 25.16 -3.13
N VAL A 305 20.59 25.84 -3.84
CA VAL A 305 19.21 25.37 -4.06
C VAL A 305 18.99 25.19 -5.56
N GLU A 306 18.62 23.97 -5.95
CA GLU A 306 18.33 23.61 -7.32
C GLU A 306 16.86 23.21 -7.48
N SER A 307 16.20 23.72 -8.52
CA SER A 307 14.84 23.31 -8.86
C SER A 307 14.87 21.97 -9.59
N LEU A 308 14.19 20.98 -9.04
CA LEU A 308 14.10 19.64 -9.63
C LEU A 308 12.92 19.49 -10.60
N GLY A 309 11.84 20.25 -10.40
CA GLY A 309 10.63 20.18 -11.22
C GLY A 309 9.36 20.36 -10.42
N GLU A 310 8.24 19.98 -11.01
CA GLU A 310 6.91 20.09 -10.40
C GLU A 310 6.36 18.71 -9.99
N THR A 311 5.69 18.69 -8.83
CA THR A 311 4.98 17.53 -8.27
C THR A 311 3.58 17.93 -7.83
N CYS A 312 2.81 17.04 -7.23
CA CYS A 312 1.61 17.44 -6.48
C CYS A 312 1.97 18.39 -5.33
N ILE A 313 1.00 19.14 -4.82
CA ILE A 313 1.18 19.98 -3.63
C ILE A 313 1.46 19.08 -2.43
N ALA A 314 2.71 19.07 -1.97
CA ALA A 314 3.17 18.18 -0.93
C ALA A 314 2.68 18.62 0.46
N GLU A 315 2.09 17.71 1.22
CA GLU A 315 1.83 17.87 2.67
C GLU A 315 2.94 17.23 3.50
N CYS A 316 3.47 16.13 3.03
CA CYS A 316 4.58 15.39 3.65
C CYS A 316 5.40 14.68 2.58
N MET A 317 6.64 14.38 2.91
CA MET A 317 7.58 13.78 1.96
C MET A 317 8.55 12.86 2.69
N CYS A 318 8.92 11.74 2.04
CA CYS A 318 9.96 10.83 2.50
C CYS A 318 10.87 10.43 1.34
N TYR A 319 12.16 10.57 1.52
CA TYR A 319 13.15 9.95 0.66
C TYR A 319 13.28 8.47 1.06
N LEU A 320 13.10 7.56 0.11
CA LEU A 320 13.12 6.12 0.38
C LEU A 320 14.53 5.56 0.19
N ASP A 321 14.96 5.39 -1.05
CA ASP A 321 16.30 4.95 -1.45
C ASP A 321 16.49 5.15 -2.96
N ASN A 322 17.76 5.14 -3.43
CA ASN A 322 18.11 5.15 -4.87
C ASN A 322 17.39 6.22 -5.72
N GLY A 323 17.23 7.42 -5.17
CA GLY A 323 16.55 8.52 -5.85
C GLY A 323 15.03 8.43 -5.82
N VAL A 324 14.45 7.46 -5.14
CA VAL A 324 12.99 7.31 -5.04
C VAL A 324 12.47 8.11 -3.83
N CYS A 325 11.43 8.89 -4.06
CA CYS A 325 10.80 9.71 -3.03
C CYS A 325 9.27 9.53 -3.07
N PHE A 326 8.66 9.38 -1.90
CA PHE A 326 7.20 9.42 -1.75
C PHE A 326 6.76 10.82 -1.35
N ILE A 327 5.77 11.35 -2.05
CA ILE A 327 5.15 12.66 -1.80
C ILE A 327 3.69 12.44 -1.44
N GLY A 328 3.35 12.70 -0.19
CA GLY A 328 1.97 12.65 0.30
C GLY A 328 1.29 13.99 0.10
N SER A 329 0.09 13.98 -0.47
CA SER A 329 -0.68 15.20 -0.76
C SER A 329 -2.00 15.23 0.01
N ARG A 330 -2.38 16.44 0.39
CA ARG A 330 -3.71 16.77 0.92
C ARG A 330 -4.65 17.24 -0.18
N PHE A 331 -4.11 17.88 -1.22
CA PHE A 331 -4.89 18.60 -2.23
C PHE A 331 -4.99 17.87 -3.56
N GLY A 332 -4.16 16.87 -3.79
CA GLY A 332 -4.12 16.06 -5.00
C GLY A 332 -3.74 14.63 -4.71
N ASP A 333 -3.50 13.85 -5.76
CA ASP A 333 -3.01 12.49 -5.65
C ASP A 333 -1.60 12.47 -5.10
N SER A 334 -1.34 11.54 -4.17
CA SER A 334 0.02 11.31 -3.68
C SER A 334 0.84 10.61 -4.75
N GLN A 335 2.13 10.84 -4.78
CA GLN A 335 3.01 10.42 -5.87
C GLN A 335 4.23 9.65 -5.34
N LEU A 336 4.61 8.60 -6.05
CA LEU A 336 5.92 7.99 -5.95
C LEU A 336 6.74 8.47 -7.14
N ILE A 337 7.84 9.14 -6.88
CA ILE A 337 8.69 9.73 -7.92
C ILE A 337 10.10 9.20 -7.85
N ARG A 338 10.80 9.25 -8.99
CA ARG A 338 12.25 9.01 -9.07
C ARG A 338 12.95 10.29 -9.52
N LEU A 339 14.03 10.61 -8.84
CA LEU A 339 14.93 11.69 -9.18
C LEU A 339 16.03 11.17 -10.11
N SER A 340 16.21 11.82 -11.24
CA SER A 340 17.25 11.52 -12.22
C SER A 340 18.48 12.41 -11.99
N THR A 341 19.66 11.93 -12.35
CA THR A 341 20.91 12.72 -12.33
C THR A 341 21.01 13.70 -13.48
N GLU A 342 20.29 13.42 -14.57
CA GLU A 342 20.24 14.26 -15.76
C GLU A 342 18.82 14.77 -16.00
N PRO A 343 18.67 16.00 -16.54
CA PRO A 343 17.35 16.52 -16.87
C PRO A 343 16.70 15.68 -17.97
N ARG A 344 15.40 15.50 -17.89
CA ARG A 344 14.63 14.77 -18.91
C ARG A 344 14.66 15.49 -20.25
N ALA A 345 14.63 14.70 -21.32
CA ALA A 345 14.65 15.21 -22.70
C ALA A 345 13.42 16.09 -23.04
N ASP A 346 12.31 15.92 -22.31
CA ASP A 346 11.09 16.71 -22.46
C ASP A 346 11.14 18.08 -21.78
N GLY A 347 12.23 18.39 -21.08
CA GLY A 347 12.41 19.67 -20.37
C GLY A 347 11.60 19.83 -19.08
N THR A 348 10.98 18.76 -18.58
CA THR A 348 10.13 18.77 -17.38
C THR A 348 10.94 18.74 -16.07
N GLY A 349 12.26 18.74 -16.12
CA GLY A 349 13.17 18.71 -14.97
C GLY A 349 13.77 17.34 -14.70
N TYR A 350 14.01 17.02 -13.44
CA TYR A 350 14.72 15.81 -13.00
C TYR A 350 13.78 14.73 -12.44
N ILE A 351 12.45 14.91 -12.54
CA ILE A 351 11.45 14.09 -11.89
C ILE A 351 10.79 13.15 -12.88
N SER A 352 10.72 11.85 -12.56
CA SER A 352 9.87 10.88 -13.24
C SER A 352 8.83 10.32 -12.27
N LEU A 353 7.56 10.31 -12.68
CA LEU A 353 6.47 9.69 -11.93
C LEU A 353 6.58 8.17 -12.10
N LEU A 354 6.67 7.44 -10.98
CA LEU A 354 6.64 5.98 -10.94
C LEU A 354 5.24 5.46 -10.69
N ASP A 355 4.53 6.07 -9.74
CA ASP A 355 3.20 5.62 -9.33
C ASP A 355 2.39 6.79 -8.75
N SER A 356 1.05 6.68 -8.79
CA SER A 356 0.12 7.69 -8.31
C SER A 356 -0.97 7.07 -7.44
N TYR A 357 -1.18 7.63 -6.24
CA TYR A 357 -2.12 7.14 -5.24
C TYR A 357 -3.30 8.08 -5.14
N THR A 358 -4.46 7.63 -5.55
CA THR A 358 -5.68 8.43 -5.63
C THR A 358 -6.07 9.05 -4.29
N ASN A 359 -6.33 10.36 -4.31
CA ASN A 359 -6.88 11.11 -3.20
C ASN A 359 -8.18 11.81 -3.62
N LEU A 360 -9.26 11.53 -2.90
CA LEU A 360 -10.57 12.15 -3.14
C LEU A 360 -10.74 13.48 -2.42
N ALA A 361 -9.92 13.77 -1.43
CA ALA A 361 -10.02 14.97 -0.59
C ALA A 361 -9.16 16.13 -1.14
N PRO A 362 -9.53 17.38 -0.80
CA PRO A 362 -10.81 17.79 -0.24
C PRO A 362 -11.95 17.69 -1.26
N ILE A 363 -13.14 17.31 -0.81
CA ILE A 363 -14.33 17.36 -1.66
C ILE A 363 -15.03 18.69 -1.43
N ARG A 364 -15.05 19.55 -2.43
CA ARG A 364 -15.66 20.87 -2.38
C ARG A 364 -17.18 20.79 -2.58
N ASP A 365 -17.59 19.95 -3.52
CA ASP A 365 -18.98 19.74 -3.88
C ASP A 365 -19.15 18.34 -4.48
N MET A 366 -20.38 17.80 -4.40
CA MET A 366 -20.69 16.51 -5.00
C MET A 366 -22.14 16.42 -5.43
N THR A 367 -22.40 15.62 -6.46
CA THR A 367 -23.74 15.32 -6.94
C THR A 367 -23.87 13.85 -7.32
N VAL A 368 -25.11 13.34 -7.28
CA VAL A 368 -25.41 11.98 -7.73
C VAL A 368 -25.99 12.05 -9.13
N MET A 369 -25.37 11.37 -10.06
CA MET A 369 -25.86 11.26 -11.44
C MET A 369 -26.22 9.81 -11.78
N ARG A 370 -27.15 9.64 -12.70
CA ARG A 370 -27.52 8.33 -13.24
C ARG A 370 -26.87 8.14 -14.61
N CYS A 371 -25.98 7.17 -14.71
CA CYS A 371 -25.30 6.82 -15.94
C CYS A 371 -25.42 5.32 -16.18
N ASN A 372 -25.87 4.92 -17.38
CA ASN A 372 -26.01 3.52 -17.79
C ASN A 372 -26.82 2.66 -16.79
N GLY A 373 -27.89 3.22 -16.19
CA GLY A 373 -28.73 2.51 -15.22
C GLY A 373 -28.19 2.46 -13.78
N GLN A 374 -26.95 2.88 -13.55
CA GLN A 374 -26.31 2.92 -12.23
C GLN A 374 -26.23 4.34 -11.69
N GLN A 375 -26.34 4.48 -10.38
CA GLN A 375 -26.08 5.74 -9.69
C GLN A 375 -24.58 5.88 -9.45
N GLN A 376 -24.03 7.02 -9.85
CA GLN A 376 -22.63 7.39 -9.67
C GLN A 376 -22.54 8.71 -8.91
N ILE A 377 -21.50 8.87 -8.11
CA ILE A 377 -21.24 10.11 -7.39
C ILE A 377 -20.17 10.87 -8.16
N LEU A 378 -20.50 12.09 -8.58
CA LEU A 378 -19.55 13.03 -9.18
C LEU A 378 -19.05 13.96 -8.09
N THR A 379 -17.74 14.09 -7.93
CA THR A 379 -17.11 14.94 -6.91
C THR A 379 -16.17 15.97 -7.53
N CYS A 380 -16.21 17.20 -7.01
CA CYS A 380 -15.15 18.18 -7.21
C CYS A 380 -14.10 17.93 -6.13
N SER A 381 -13.05 17.20 -6.50
CA SER A 381 -11.99 16.71 -5.60
C SER A 381 -10.70 17.49 -5.80
N GLY A 382 -9.91 17.60 -4.72
CA GLY A 382 -8.65 18.32 -4.75
C GLY A 382 -8.82 19.84 -4.66
N ALA A 383 -7.71 20.54 -4.74
CA ALA A 383 -7.70 22.01 -4.70
C ALA A 383 -6.51 22.57 -5.50
N TYR A 384 -6.60 23.86 -5.84
CA TYR A 384 -5.59 24.61 -6.58
C TYR A 384 -5.23 23.91 -7.91
N LYS A 385 -3.94 23.78 -8.22
CA LYS A 385 -3.49 23.10 -9.46
C LYS A 385 -3.86 21.62 -9.53
N ASP A 386 -4.05 20.98 -8.37
CA ASP A 386 -4.37 19.55 -8.25
C ASP A 386 -5.88 19.28 -8.21
N GLY A 387 -6.72 20.32 -8.47
CA GLY A 387 -8.16 20.17 -8.53
C GLY A 387 -8.62 19.28 -9.69
N THR A 388 -9.51 18.32 -9.41
CA THR A 388 -10.01 17.33 -10.37
C THR A 388 -11.50 17.10 -10.24
N ILE A 389 -12.13 16.60 -11.29
CA ILE A 389 -13.48 16.04 -11.24
C ILE A 389 -13.36 14.52 -11.25
N ARG A 390 -14.00 13.86 -10.27
CA ARG A 390 -13.94 12.41 -10.14
C ARG A 390 -15.29 11.76 -10.12
N ILE A 391 -15.37 10.58 -10.70
CA ILE A 391 -16.56 9.74 -10.69
C ILE A 391 -16.33 8.56 -9.76
N ILE A 392 -17.15 8.45 -8.72
CA ILE A 392 -17.14 7.34 -7.78
C ILE A 392 -18.32 6.44 -8.11
N ARG A 393 -18.07 5.18 -8.37
CA ARG A 393 -19.06 4.16 -8.69
C ARG A 393 -18.80 2.88 -7.92
N ASN A 394 -19.85 2.11 -7.70
CA ASN A 394 -19.71 0.76 -7.14
C ASN A 394 -19.11 -0.18 -8.17
N GLY A 395 -18.27 -1.07 -7.72
CA GLY A 395 -17.66 -2.11 -8.54
C GLY A 395 -16.18 -2.32 -8.21
N ILE A 396 -15.60 -3.29 -8.90
CA ILE A 396 -14.16 -3.53 -8.89
C ILE A 396 -13.55 -2.56 -9.90
N GLY A 397 -12.54 -1.81 -9.48
CA GLY A 397 -11.75 -0.98 -10.39
C GLY A 397 -10.93 -1.90 -11.31
N ILE A 398 -10.97 -1.62 -12.61
CA ILE A 398 -10.12 -2.26 -13.61
C ILE A 398 -9.25 -1.14 -14.18
N GLU A 399 -7.95 -1.29 -14.03
CA GLU A 399 -6.96 -0.45 -14.70
C GLU A 399 -6.63 -1.11 -16.03
N GLU A 400 -6.89 -0.42 -17.15
CA GLU A 400 -6.58 -0.91 -18.47
C GLU A 400 -5.12 -0.59 -18.78
N LEU A 401 -4.26 -1.62 -18.72
CA LEU A 401 -2.83 -1.49 -19.04
C LEU A 401 -2.59 -1.57 -20.55
N ALA A 402 -3.30 -2.48 -21.22
CA ALA A 402 -3.26 -2.65 -22.67
C ALA A 402 -4.58 -3.22 -23.18
N SER A 403 -4.94 -2.89 -24.39
CA SER A 403 -6.11 -3.42 -25.10
C SER A 403 -5.71 -3.90 -26.48
N VAL A 404 -5.98 -5.18 -26.75
CA VAL A 404 -5.75 -5.79 -28.07
C VAL A 404 -7.07 -6.33 -28.58
N GLU A 405 -7.50 -5.88 -29.76
CA GLU A 405 -8.75 -6.33 -30.37
C GLU A 405 -8.53 -7.67 -31.08
N LEU A 406 -8.97 -8.77 -30.47
CA LEU A 406 -8.97 -10.13 -31.03
C LEU A 406 -10.39 -10.64 -31.10
N LYS A 407 -10.83 -11.08 -32.30
CA LYS A 407 -12.18 -11.58 -32.51
C LYS A 407 -12.23 -13.10 -32.38
N GLY A 408 -13.27 -13.61 -31.71
CA GLY A 408 -13.56 -15.04 -31.66
C GLY A 408 -12.92 -15.81 -30.51
N ILE A 409 -12.31 -15.13 -29.53
CA ILE A 409 -11.80 -15.79 -28.32
C ILE A 409 -12.95 -16.43 -27.56
N LYS A 410 -12.82 -17.72 -27.24
CA LYS A 410 -13.77 -18.50 -26.44
C LYS A 410 -13.33 -18.62 -24.98
N ASN A 411 -12.07 -18.97 -24.75
CA ASN A 411 -11.51 -19.16 -23.43
C ASN A 411 -10.09 -18.57 -23.36
N MET A 412 -9.68 -18.21 -22.15
CA MET A 412 -8.32 -17.79 -21.83
C MET A 412 -7.82 -18.58 -20.62
N PHE A 413 -6.58 -19.04 -20.67
CA PHE A 413 -5.93 -19.75 -19.57
C PHE A 413 -4.52 -19.22 -19.38
N THR A 414 -3.96 -19.39 -18.20
CA THR A 414 -2.57 -19.07 -17.91
C THR A 414 -1.81 -20.28 -17.42
N LEU A 415 -0.51 -20.35 -17.76
CA LEU A 415 0.36 -21.44 -17.37
C LEU A 415 1.62 -20.90 -16.69
N ARG A 416 2.11 -21.66 -15.70
CA ARG A 416 3.32 -21.38 -14.94
C ARG A 416 4.34 -22.47 -15.17
N THR A 417 5.36 -22.23 -15.98
CA THR A 417 6.33 -23.28 -16.33
C THR A 417 7.72 -23.05 -15.73
N ARG A 418 8.07 -21.84 -15.33
CA ARG A 418 9.42 -21.52 -14.82
C ARG A 418 9.61 -21.74 -13.32
N GLY A 419 8.55 -21.97 -12.56
CA GLY A 419 8.61 -22.15 -11.11
C GLY A 419 8.71 -20.82 -10.35
N ASP A 420 8.47 -19.71 -11.04
CA ASP A 420 8.36 -18.37 -10.46
C ASP A 420 6.98 -18.17 -9.80
N GLU A 421 6.82 -17.05 -9.11
CA GLU A 421 5.57 -16.69 -8.43
C GLU A 421 4.44 -16.33 -9.40
N PHE A 422 4.79 -16.04 -10.68
CA PHE A 422 3.89 -15.54 -11.72
C PHE A 422 3.76 -16.51 -12.89
N ASP A 423 2.62 -16.43 -13.59
CA ASP A 423 2.37 -17.17 -14.81
C ASP A 423 3.15 -16.54 -15.97
N ASP A 424 3.71 -17.39 -16.85
CA ASP A 424 4.60 -17.00 -17.94
C ASP A 424 4.02 -17.23 -19.32
N TYR A 425 2.90 -17.95 -19.45
CA TYR A 425 2.19 -18.15 -20.70
C TYR A 425 0.72 -17.75 -20.60
N LEU A 426 0.21 -17.16 -21.68
CA LEU A 426 -1.21 -16.89 -21.92
C LEU A 426 -1.69 -17.76 -23.08
N ILE A 427 -2.73 -18.56 -22.85
CA ILE A 427 -3.34 -19.44 -23.82
C ILE A 427 -4.67 -18.84 -24.27
N LEU A 428 -4.83 -18.59 -25.56
CA LEU A 428 -6.07 -18.08 -26.14
C LEU A 428 -6.70 -19.17 -27.00
N SER A 429 -7.89 -19.64 -26.60
CA SER A 429 -8.63 -20.67 -27.33
C SER A 429 -9.70 -20.05 -28.22
N PHE A 430 -9.72 -20.47 -29.47
CA PHE A 430 -10.72 -20.14 -30.49
C PHE A 430 -11.52 -21.41 -30.86
N ASP A 431 -12.48 -21.31 -31.77
CA ASP A 431 -13.28 -22.47 -32.19
C ASP A 431 -12.45 -23.52 -32.95
N SER A 432 -11.46 -23.10 -33.74
CA SER A 432 -10.68 -23.97 -34.62
C SER A 432 -9.19 -24.03 -34.31
N GLU A 433 -8.70 -23.20 -33.41
CA GLU A 433 -7.28 -23.08 -33.09
C GLU A 433 -7.05 -22.60 -31.67
N THR A 434 -5.84 -22.78 -31.17
CA THR A 434 -5.38 -22.27 -29.87
C THR A 434 -4.04 -21.55 -30.09
N HIS A 435 -3.93 -20.31 -29.61
CA HIS A 435 -2.68 -19.54 -29.61
C HIS A 435 -2.01 -19.63 -28.24
N VAL A 436 -0.69 -19.80 -28.26
CA VAL A 436 0.17 -19.83 -27.09
C VAL A 436 1.06 -18.60 -27.10
N LEU A 437 0.86 -17.70 -26.16
CA LEU A 437 1.62 -16.47 -26.04
C LEU A 437 2.53 -16.54 -24.81
N PHE A 438 3.79 -16.18 -24.98
CA PHE A 438 4.75 -16.07 -23.91
C PHE A 438 4.81 -14.62 -23.42
N ILE A 439 4.81 -14.43 -22.09
CA ILE A 439 4.89 -13.12 -21.46
C ILE A 439 6.36 -12.78 -21.21
N ASN A 440 6.87 -11.79 -21.94
CA ASN A 440 8.23 -11.29 -21.81
C ASN A 440 8.22 -9.81 -21.38
N GLY A 441 8.18 -9.58 -20.05
CA GLY A 441 8.01 -8.24 -19.49
C GLY A 441 6.66 -7.63 -19.88
N GLU A 442 6.65 -6.61 -20.72
CA GLU A 442 5.44 -5.93 -21.22
C GLU A 442 4.98 -6.43 -22.61
N GLU A 443 5.72 -7.34 -23.23
CA GLU A 443 5.44 -7.84 -24.58
C GLU A 443 4.88 -9.27 -24.52
N LEU A 444 3.97 -9.59 -25.45
CA LEU A 444 3.42 -10.91 -25.69
C LEU A 444 3.99 -11.45 -26.99
N GLU A 445 4.71 -12.54 -26.92
CA GLU A 445 5.36 -13.20 -28.04
C GLU A 445 4.62 -14.50 -28.38
N ASP A 446 4.30 -14.70 -29.67
CA ASP A 446 3.70 -15.96 -30.13
C ASP A 446 4.76 -17.07 -30.04
N THR A 447 4.43 -18.21 -29.45
CA THR A 447 5.36 -19.29 -29.18
C THR A 447 4.68 -20.66 -29.19
N GLU A 448 5.48 -21.73 -29.14
CA GLU A 448 4.99 -23.10 -29.12
C GLU A 448 5.45 -23.82 -27.84
N ILE A 449 4.55 -24.61 -27.26
CA ILE A 449 4.88 -25.55 -26.19
C ILE A 449 4.89 -26.96 -26.79
N THR A 450 6.01 -27.67 -26.66
CA THR A 450 6.14 -29.04 -27.18
C THR A 450 5.05 -29.96 -26.63
N GLY A 451 4.26 -30.56 -27.54
CA GLY A 451 3.19 -31.46 -27.17
C GLY A 451 1.84 -30.80 -26.84
N PHE A 452 1.78 -29.48 -26.87
CA PHE A 452 0.52 -28.76 -26.71
C PHE A 452 -0.24 -28.74 -28.04
N ALA A 453 -1.51 -29.14 -28.01
CA ALA A 453 -2.36 -29.20 -29.21
C ALA A 453 -2.84 -27.78 -29.57
N VAL A 454 -2.46 -27.27 -30.73
CA VAL A 454 -2.85 -25.95 -31.24
C VAL A 454 -3.92 -26.03 -32.34
N ASP A 455 -4.06 -27.19 -32.98
CA ASP A 455 -5.00 -27.44 -34.09
C ASP A 455 -6.41 -27.76 -33.57
N GLY A 456 -6.99 -26.85 -32.79
CA GLY A 456 -8.33 -27.04 -32.25
C GLY A 456 -8.59 -26.19 -31.01
N ALA A 457 -9.85 -26.20 -30.58
CA ALA A 457 -10.25 -25.51 -29.36
C ALA A 457 -9.71 -26.19 -28.09
N THR A 458 -9.11 -25.41 -27.22
CA THR A 458 -8.76 -25.84 -25.86
C THR A 458 -9.94 -25.55 -24.93
N LEU A 459 -10.50 -26.57 -24.31
CA LEU A 459 -11.58 -26.45 -23.35
C LEU A 459 -11.07 -26.01 -21.98
N TRP A 460 -9.88 -26.49 -21.62
CA TRP A 460 -9.21 -26.13 -20.39
C TRP A 460 -7.70 -26.35 -20.51
N ALA A 461 -6.91 -25.45 -19.88
CA ALA A 461 -5.48 -25.59 -19.74
C ALA A 461 -5.04 -25.04 -18.39
N GLY A 462 -4.09 -25.70 -17.71
CA GLY A 462 -3.56 -25.27 -16.44
C GLY A 462 -2.40 -26.14 -15.96
N CYS A 463 -1.74 -25.73 -14.88
CA CYS A 463 -0.63 -26.47 -14.27
C CYS A 463 -1.14 -27.35 -13.12
N LEU A 464 -0.69 -28.60 -13.07
CA LEU A 464 -1.05 -29.55 -12.04
C LEU A 464 -0.10 -29.47 -10.83
N PHE A 465 -0.61 -29.73 -9.63
CA PHE A 465 0.16 -29.91 -8.39
C PHE A 465 1.07 -28.73 -8.02
N HIS A 466 0.73 -27.51 -8.41
CA HIS A 466 1.66 -26.36 -8.30
C HIS A 466 3.05 -26.65 -8.90
N SER A 467 3.09 -27.51 -9.90
CA SER A 467 4.29 -27.96 -10.60
C SER A 467 4.33 -27.41 -12.03
N LYS A 468 5.40 -27.73 -12.75
CA LYS A 468 5.54 -27.40 -14.17
C LYS A 468 4.76 -28.30 -15.11
N THR A 469 4.02 -29.27 -14.57
CA THR A 469 3.25 -30.22 -15.36
C THR A 469 1.99 -29.56 -15.91
N ILE A 470 1.86 -29.50 -17.21
CA ILE A 470 0.74 -28.86 -17.89
C ILE A 470 -0.33 -29.93 -18.22
N LEU A 471 -1.58 -29.59 -17.93
CA LEU A 471 -2.74 -30.32 -18.39
C LEU A 471 -3.47 -29.50 -19.44
N GLN A 472 -3.68 -30.05 -20.61
CA GLN A 472 -4.55 -29.50 -21.65
C GLN A 472 -5.70 -30.44 -21.94
N VAL A 473 -6.89 -29.89 -22.12
CA VAL A 473 -8.09 -30.64 -22.52
C VAL A 473 -8.66 -30.07 -23.79
N THR A 474 -8.78 -30.90 -24.79
CA THR A 474 -9.48 -30.59 -26.04
C THR A 474 -10.78 -31.39 -26.11
N HIS A 475 -11.56 -31.24 -27.16
CA HIS A 475 -12.79 -32.00 -27.35
C HIS A 475 -12.55 -33.52 -27.49
N GLY A 476 -11.36 -33.95 -27.94
CA GLY A 476 -11.06 -35.33 -28.23
C GLY A 476 -10.15 -36.02 -27.23
N GLU A 477 -9.36 -35.28 -26.50
CA GLU A 477 -8.27 -35.82 -25.69
C GLU A 477 -7.89 -34.93 -24.50
N VAL A 478 -7.27 -35.59 -23.51
CA VAL A 478 -6.66 -34.97 -22.34
C VAL A 478 -5.15 -35.21 -22.43
N ILE A 479 -4.37 -34.16 -22.44
CA ILE A 479 -2.92 -34.18 -22.65
C ILE A 479 -2.23 -33.72 -21.37
N LEU A 480 -1.27 -34.53 -20.92
CA LEU A 480 -0.40 -34.20 -19.78
C LEU A 480 1.03 -34.02 -20.29
N ILE A 481 1.62 -32.86 -20.03
CA ILE A 481 2.97 -32.52 -20.48
C ILE A 481 3.84 -32.29 -19.23
N ASP A 482 4.87 -33.11 -19.08
CA ASP A 482 5.86 -32.99 -18.01
C ASP A 482 7.27 -32.96 -18.62
N GLY A 483 7.72 -31.79 -19.02
CA GLY A 483 8.92 -31.61 -19.84
C GLY A 483 8.80 -32.32 -21.16
N ASP A 484 9.68 -33.26 -21.44
CA ASP A 484 9.66 -34.08 -22.67
C ASP A 484 8.70 -35.28 -22.61
N ASN A 485 8.10 -35.54 -21.46
CA ASN A 485 7.18 -36.67 -21.28
C ASN A 485 5.74 -36.22 -21.56
N ILE A 486 5.22 -36.63 -22.69
CA ILE A 486 3.87 -36.28 -23.13
C ILE A 486 2.98 -37.54 -23.01
N GLN A 487 1.88 -37.39 -22.32
CA GLN A 487 0.91 -38.48 -22.13
C GLN A 487 -0.46 -38.03 -22.61
N VAL A 488 -1.12 -38.86 -23.40
CA VAL A 488 -2.41 -38.54 -24.00
C VAL A 488 -3.43 -39.60 -23.66
N TRP A 489 -4.53 -39.18 -23.08
CA TRP A 489 -5.73 -40.02 -22.92
C TRP A 489 -6.77 -39.59 -23.95
N LYS A 490 -7.20 -40.50 -24.82
CA LYS A 490 -8.24 -40.27 -25.82
C LYS A 490 -9.61 -40.56 -25.25
N SER A 491 -10.49 -39.58 -25.34
CA SER A 491 -11.86 -39.72 -24.89
C SER A 491 -12.68 -40.64 -25.82
N PRO A 492 -13.57 -41.49 -25.26
CA PRO A 492 -14.46 -42.33 -26.07
C PRO A 492 -15.55 -41.57 -26.80
N LYS A 493 -15.91 -40.37 -26.32
CA LYS A 493 -16.90 -39.48 -26.92
C LYS A 493 -16.38 -38.02 -26.85
N TRP A 494 -17.05 -37.13 -27.55
CA TRP A 494 -16.74 -35.69 -27.55
C TRP A 494 -16.86 -35.12 -26.14
N ILE A 495 -15.76 -34.52 -25.63
CA ILE A 495 -15.71 -33.89 -24.31
C ILE A 495 -16.46 -32.58 -24.38
N THR A 496 -17.43 -32.38 -23.49
CA THR A 496 -18.20 -31.13 -23.38
C THR A 496 -17.75 -30.28 -22.19
N LEU A 497 -17.40 -30.92 -21.08
CA LEU A 497 -17.00 -30.23 -19.84
C LEU A 497 -15.90 -31.00 -19.13
N LEU A 498 -15.10 -30.26 -18.38
CA LEU A 498 -14.13 -30.79 -17.43
C LEU A 498 -14.16 -29.97 -16.16
N ASN A 499 -13.95 -30.58 -15.02
CA ASN A 499 -13.61 -29.92 -13.79
C ASN A 499 -12.39 -30.57 -13.14
N TYR A 500 -11.50 -29.73 -12.68
CA TYR A 500 -10.27 -30.08 -11.99
C TYR A 500 -10.07 -29.10 -10.84
N ASP A 501 -9.68 -29.56 -9.67
CA ASP A 501 -9.29 -28.70 -8.56
C ASP A 501 -7.76 -28.65 -8.45
N GLU A 502 -7.17 -27.46 -8.59
CA GLU A 502 -5.73 -27.23 -8.45
C GLU A 502 -5.16 -27.66 -7.10
N ARG A 503 -6.00 -27.76 -6.05
CA ARG A 503 -5.62 -28.24 -4.71
C ARG A 503 -5.61 -29.75 -4.62
N SER A 504 -6.23 -30.42 -5.59
CA SER A 504 -6.37 -31.87 -5.59
C SER A 504 -5.08 -32.57 -6.04
N THR A 505 -5.01 -33.86 -5.80
CA THR A 505 -3.89 -34.73 -6.16
C THR A 505 -4.09 -35.38 -7.54
N GLY A 506 -4.53 -34.61 -8.54
CA GLY A 506 -4.72 -35.07 -9.92
C GLY A 506 -6.09 -35.67 -10.20
N GLN A 507 -7.12 -35.31 -9.44
CA GLN A 507 -8.49 -35.75 -9.69
C GLN A 507 -9.12 -34.92 -10.82
N LEU A 508 -9.72 -35.63 -11.78
CA LEU A 508 -10.35 -35.01 -12.96
C LEU A 508 -11.72 -35.68 -13.19
N VAL A 509 -12.73 -34.88 -13.44
CA VAL A 509 -14.04 -35.34 -13.87
C VAL A 509 -14.35 -34.73 -15.23
N VAL A 510 -14.61 -35.60 -16.20
CA VAL A 510 -14.89 -35.24 -17.58
C VAL A 510 -16.31 -35.63 -17.93
N ALA A 511 -17.06 -34.75 -18.54
CA ALA A 511 -18.37 -35.04 -19.12
C ALA A 511 -18.30 -35.07 -20.64
N CYS A 512 -18.94 -36.09 -21.22
CA CYS A 512 -19.10 -36.27 -22.65
C CYS A 512 -20.61 -36.41 -22.96
N GLY A 513 -21.33 -35.29 -22.92
CA GLY A 513 -22.81 -35.27 -22.92
C GLY A 513 -23.38 -35.85 -21.61
N ALA A 514 -24.04 -37.01 -21.67
CA ALA A 514 -24.54 -37.72 -20.48
C ALA A 514 -23.54 -38.69 -19.86
N LEU A 515 -22.38 -38.95 -20.50
CA LEU A 515 -21.34 -39.82 -19.96
C LEU A 515 -20.43 -39.06 -19.03
N LEU A 516 -20.36 -39.45 -17.77
CA LEU A 516 -19.49 -38.88 -16.74
C LEU A 516 -18.34 -39.84 -16.45
N ILE A 517 -17.10 -39.34 -16.54
CA ILE A 517 -15.87 -40.15 -16.40
C ILE A 517 -15.02 -39.52 -15.29
N TYR A 518 -14.63 -40.31 -14.31
CA TYR A 518 -13.67 -39.92 -13.29
C TYR A 518 -12.29 -40.50 -13.61
N LEU A 519 -11.32 -39.61 -13.70
CA LEU A 519 -9.93 -39.89 -14.03
C LEU A 519 -9.02 -39.44 -12.90
N GLU A 520 -7.91 -40.16 -12.74
CA GLU A 520 -6.79 -39.69 -11.92
C GLU A 520 -5.54 -39.57 -12.80
N ALA A 521 -4.93 -38.35 -12.76
CA ALA A 521 -3.65 -38.07 -13.37
C ALA A 521 -2.53 -38.27 -12.34
N ASN A 522 -1.44 -38.89 -12.76
CA ASN A 522 -0.20 -38.99 -11.98
C ASN A 522 1.01 -38.98 -12.92
N SER A 523 2.24 -38.98 -12.39
CA SER A 523 3.47 -39.00 -13.18
C SER A 523 3.60 -40.15 -14.17
N ALA A 524 2.83 -41.25 -14.00
CA ALA A 524 2.82 -42.42 -14.88
C ALA A 524 1.71 -42.35 -15.94
N GLY A 525 0.79 -41.37 -15.89
CA GLY A 525 -0.27 -41.17 -16.87
C GLY A 525 -1.66 -41.04 -16.27
N PHE A 526 -2.65 -41.28 -17.13
CA PHE A 526 -4.05 -41.22 -16.78
C PHE A 526 -4.59 -42.62 -16.41
N LYS A 527 -5.36 -42.67 -15.33
CA LYS A 527 -6.09 -43.87 -14.94
C LYS A 527 -7.59 -43.57 -14.89
N VAL A 528 -8.38 -44.23 -15.72
CA VAL A 528 -9.84 -44.20 -15.60
C VAL A 528 -10.25 -45.04 -14.39
N ILE A 529 -10.86 -44.41 -13.40
CA ILE A 529 -11.31 -45.08 -12.18
C ILE A 529 -12.74 -45.57 -12.33
N THR A 530 -13.63 -44.69 -12.81
CA THR A 530 -15.06 -44.99 -12.95
C THR A 530 -15.64 -44.20 -14.11
N GLN A 531 -16.60 -44.81 -14.81
CA GLN A 531 -17.44 -44.14 -15.80
C GLN A 531 -18.90 -44.57 -15.62
N ILE A 532 -19.80 -43.61 -15.76
CA ILE A 532 -21.24 -43.84 -15.66
C ILE A 532 -21.97 -43.08 -16.77
N GLU A 533 -23.04 -43.66 -17.29
CA GLU A 533 -24.00 -42.97 -18.16
C GLU A 533 -25.08 -42.39 -17.27
N CYS A 534 -25.19 -41.04 -17.23
CA CYS A 534 -26.24 -40.33 -16.51
C CYS A 534 -27.55 -40.38 -17.31
N GLU A 535 -28.68 -40.19 -16.66
CA GLU A 535 -29.99 -40.18 -17.29
C GLU A 535 -30.19 -38.95 -18.22
N PHE A 536 -29.53 -37.84 -17.90
CA PHE A 536 -29.63 -36.59 -18.64
C PHE A 536 -28.25 -36.03 -18.96
N GLU A 537 -28.18 -35.15 -19.98
CA GLU A 537 -26.96 -34.42 -20.32
C GLU A 537 -26.53 -33.50 -19.20
N ILE A 538 -25.22 -33.40 -19.02
CA ILE A 538 -24.58 -32.61 -17.96
C ILE A 538 -24.37 -31.18 -18.42
N SER A 539 -24.81 -30.22 -17.60
CA SER A 539 -24.68 -28.77 -17.87
C SER A 539 -23.50 -28.12 -17.16
N CYS A 540 -23.13 -28.60 -15.99
CA CYS A 540 -22.02 -28.06 -15.18
C CYS A 540 -21.55 -29.11 -14.16
N ILE A 541 -20.27 -28.99 -13.75
CA ILE A 541 -19.64 -29.93 -12.81
C ILE A 541 -18.74 -29.13 -11.86
N ASP A 542 -18.67 -29.56 -10.61
CA ASP A 542 -17.66 -29.07 -9.66
C ASP A 542 -17.20 -30.20 -8.72
N ILE A 543 -15.88 -30.29 -8.52
CA ILE A 543 -15.21 -31.24 -7.61
C ILE A 543 -14.33 -30.55 -6.58
N THR A 544 -14.65 -29.28 -6.22
CA THR A 544 -13.88 -28.56 -5.20
C THR A 544 -13.83 -29.34 -3.89
N PRO A 545 -12.64 -29.64 -3.30
CA PRO A 545 -12.52 -30.34 -2.04
C PRO A 545 -13.17 -29.56 -0.90
N ILE A 546 -14.06 -30.20 -0.17
CA ILE A 546 -14.77 -29.63 0.97
C ILE A 546 -14.27 -30.29 2.27
N GLY A 547 -13.84 -29.45 3.21
CA GLY A 547 -13.34 -29.88 4.51
C GLY A 547 -12.06 -29.15 4.93
N LYS A 548 -11.83 -29.04 6.24
CA LYS A 548 -10.59 -28.40 6.75
C LYS A 548 -9.40 -29.33 6.51
N GLY A 549 -8.50 -28.91 5.59
CA GLY A 549 -7.26 -29.62 5.31
C GLY A 549 -7.38 -30.84 4.40
N THR A 550 -8.54 -31.09 3.78
CA THR A 550 -8.70 -32.15 2.75
C THR A 550 -8.17 -31.63 1.41
N LEU A 551 -7.18 -32.32 0.88
CA LEU A 551 -6.62 -32.05 -0.46
C LEU A 551 -7.40 -32.80 -1.56
N ARG A 552 -8.13 -33.82 -1.21
CA ARG A 552 -8.82 -34.74 -2.14
C ARG A 552 -10.33 -34.56 -2.08
N SER A 553 -10.96 -34.47 -3.24
CA SER A 553 -12.41 -34.38 -3.35
C SER A 553 -13.08 -35.74 -3.09
N GLU A 554 -14.10 -35.71 -2.25
CA GLU A 554 -14.95 -36.87 -1.95
C GLU A 554 -16.32 -36.78 -2.63
N ILE A 555 -16.69 -35.59 -3.12
CA ILE A 555 -18.00 -35.30 -3.74
C ILE A 555 -17.78 -34.60 -5.08
N CYS A 556 -18.63 -34.97 -6.04
CA CYS A 556 -18.78 -34.29 -7.33
C CYS A 556 -20.20 -33.74 -7.41
N ALA A 557 -20.32 -32.43 -7.61
CA ALA A 557 -21.59 -31.77 -7.89
C ALA A 557 -21.82 -31.72 -9.39
N VAL A 558 -23.03 -32.09 -9.83
CA VAL A 558 -23.42 -32.15 -11.25
C VAL A 558 -24.75 -31.48 -11.47
N GLY A 559 -24.81 -30.60 -12.44
CA GLY A 559 -26.06 -30.01 -12.94
C GLY A 559 -26.50 -30.65 -14.24
N TYR A 560 -27.83 -30.74 -14.50
CA TYR A 560 -28.40 -31.36 -15.69
C TYR A 560 -29.14 -30.37 -16.57
N TRP A 561 -29.06 -30.57 -17.90
CA TRP A 561 -29.69 -29.70 -18.89
C TRP A 561 -31.21 -29.76 -18.90
N THR A 562 -31.76 -30.99 -19.02
CA THR A 562 -33.19 -31.18 -19.34
C THR A 562 -34.04 -31.45 -18.11
N ASP A 563 -33.50 -32.04 -17.05
CA ASP A 563 -34.24 -32.31 -15.82
C ASP A 563 -34.31 -31.13 -14.86
N LEU A 564 -33.54 -30.05 -15.12
CA LEU A 564 -33.44 -28.87 -14.27
C LEU A 564 -33.15 -29.21 -12.82
N SER A 565 -32.30 -30.23 -12.60
CA SER A 565 -31.91 -30.70 -11.28
C SER A 565 -30.39 -30.61 -11.09
N VAL A 566 -29.98 -30.67 -9.84
CA VAL A 566 -28.58 -30.81 -9.42
C VAL A 566 -28.42 -32.05 -8.57
N ALA A 567 -27.32 -32.74 -8.72
CA ALA A 567 -27.03 -33.94 -7.94
C ALA A 567 -25.64 -33.86 -7.31
N LEU A 568 -25.51 -34.43 -6.12
CA LEU A 568 -24.22 -34.71 -5.50
C LEU A 568 -23.91 -36.19 -5.67
N ARG A 569 -22.69 -36.48 -6.13
CA ARG A 569 -22.20 -37.82 -6.37
C ARG A 569 -20.93 -38.10 -5.57
N ALA A 570 -20.87 -39.27 -4.91
CA ALA A 570 -19.70 -39.67 -4.14
C ALA A 570 -18.57 -40.13 -5.05
N LEU A 571 -17.38 -39.61 -4.87
CA LEU A 571 -16.15 -40.09 -5.49
C LEU A 571 -15.52 -41.22 -4.66
N PRO A 572 -14.83 -42.18 -5.27
CA PRO A 572 -14.51 -42.31 -6.70
C PRO A 572 -15.55 -43.02 -7.55
N GLN A 573 -16.61 -43.61 -6.96
CA GLN A 573 -17.55 -44.48 -7.66
C GLN A 573 -18.66 -43.74 -8.42
N LEU A 574 -18.75 -42.42 -8.27
CA LEU A 574 -19.78 -41.57 -8.87
C LEU A 574 -21.23 -41.96 -8.50
N VAL A 575 -21.41 -42.58 -7.32
CA VAL A 575 -22.74 -42.97 -6.83
C VAL A 575 -23.50 -41.70 -6.44
N GLU A 576 -24.75 -41.60 -6.92
CA GLU A 576 -25.64 -40.50 -6.59
C GLU A 576 -26.03 -40.56 -5.10
N VAL A 577 -25.73 -39.47 -4.37
CA VAL A 577 -26.05 -39.34 -2.93
C VAL A 577 -27.37 -38.61 -2.75
N VAL A 578 -27.55 -37.51 -3.45
CA VAL A 578 -28.76 -36.68 -3.40
C VAL A 578 -28.97 -35.99 -4.73
N ARG A 579 -30.25 -35.80 -5.11
CA ARG A 579 -30.67 -35.05 -6.27
C ARG A 579 -31.79 -34.09 -5.86
N GLU A 580 -31.66 -32.83 -6.21
CA GLU A 580 -32.65 -31.80 -5.94
C GLU A 580 -33.06 -31.09 -7.22
N LYS A 581 -34.38 -30.84 -7.39
CA LYS A 581 -34.89 -30.04 -8.49
C LYS A 581 -34.76 -28.56 -8.16
N ILE A 582 -34.27 -27.83 -9.14
CA ILE A 582 -34.17 -26.38 -9.05
C ILE A 582 -35.56 -25.78 -9.31
N ALA A 583 -36.02 -24.87 -8.46
CA ALA A 583 -37.28 -24.20 -8.67
C ALA A 583 -37.21 -23.26 -9.88
N GLY A 584 -38.18 -23.37 -10.80
CA GLY A 584 -38.26 -22.53 -12.01
C GLY A 584 -38.04 -23.32 -13.29
N ASP A 585 -38.00 -22.64 -14.43
CA ASP A 585 -37.89 -23.22 -15.78
C ASP A 585 -36.50 -22.95 -16.41
N MET A 586 -35.49 -22.57 -15.59
CA MET A 586 -34.16 -22.20 -16.05
C MET A 586 -33.12 -23.24 -15.69
N LEU A 587 -32.25 -23.50 -16.65
CA LEU A 587 -31.15 -24.48 -16.50
C LEU A 587 -29.99 -23.94 -15.67
N SER A 588 -29.27 -24.86 -15.00
CA SER A 588 -28.01 -24.55 -14.32
C SER A 588 -26.89 -24.30 -15.33
N ARG A 589 -26.22 -23.15 -15.22
CA ARG A 589 -25.09 -22.75 -16.08
C ARG A 589 -23.75 -22.98 -15.41
N SER A 590 -23.70 -22.82 -14.09
CA SER A 590 -22.49 -23.06 -13.29
C SER A 590 -22.88 -23.58 -11.91
N ILE A 591 -22.03 -24.41 -11.35
CA ILE A 591 -22.19 -25.02 -10.03
C ILE A 591 -20.86 -24.91 -9.27
N MET A 592 -20.95 -24.68 -7.96
CA MET A 592 -19.75 -24.51 -7.13
C MET A 592 -20.01 -25.02 -5.71
N LEU A 593 -19.10 -25.83 -5.21
CA LEU A 593 -19.02 -26.23 -3.81
C LEU A 593 -18.14 -25.21 -3.06
N SER A 594 -18.65 -24.58 -2.01
CA SER A 594 -17.92 -23.55 -1.28
C SER A 594 -18.08 -23.69 0.24
N PRO A 595 -16.97 -23.79 1.01
CA PRO A 595 -17.02 -23.68 2.45
C PRO A 595 -17.10 -22.20 2.87
N MET A 596 -18.19 -21.81 3.55
CA MET A 596 -18.40 -20.47 4.08
C MET A 596 -18.84 -20.56 5.55
N GLU A 597 -18.24 -19.76 6.43
CA GLU A 597 -18.62 -19.62 7.86
C GLU A 597 -18.74 -20.96 8.62
N GLY A 598 -17.94 -21.96 8.24
CA GLY A 598 -17.94 -23.29 8.88
C GLY A 598 -19.02 -24.26 8.35
N HIS A 599 -19.79 -23.87 7.36
CA HIS A 599 -20.75 -24.68 6.64
C HIS A 599 -20.30 -24.87 5.18
N VAL A 600 -20.81 -25.92 4.53
CA VAL A 600 -20.59 -26.17 3.11
C VAL A 600 -21.85 -25.82 2.35
N TYR A 601 -21.70 -25.05 1.28
CA TYR A 601 -22.78 -24.65 0.40
C TYR A 601 -22.55 -25.13 -1.01
N LEU A 602 -23.63 -25.53 -1.67
CA LEU A 602 -23.71 -25.70 -3.10
C LEU A 602 -24.34 -24.45 -3.69
N LEU A 603 -23.59 -23.72 -4.49
CA LEU A 603 -24.06 -22.55 -5.24
C LEU A 603 -24.37 -22.97 -6.66
N VAL A 604 -25.54 -22.59 -7.16
CA VAL A 604 -26.02 -22.93 -8.51
C VAL A 604 -26.45 -21.65 -9.22
N ALA A 605 -25.70 -21.26 -10.23
CA ALA A 605 -26.06 -20.11 -11.07
C ALA A 605 -26.92 -20.56 -12.25
N LEU A 606 -28.05 -19.89 -12.43
CA LEU A 606 -29.02 -20.19 -13.49
C LEU A 606 -28.87 -19.25 -14.70
N GLY A 607 -29.45 -19.64 -15.82
CA GLY A 607 -29.39 -18.87 -17.07
C GLY A 607 -30.10 -17.51 -17.05
N ASP A 608 -30.93 -17.23 -16.07
CA ASP A 608 -31.64 -15.95 -15.87
C ASP A 608 -30.86 -14.96 -14.98
N GLY A 609 -29.67 -15.36 -14.51
CA GLY A 609 -28.83 -14.53 -13.63
C GLY A 609 -29.16 -14.70 -12.14
N THR A 610 -30.04 -15.61 -11.74
CA THR A 610 -30.29 -15.94 -10.34
C THR A 610 -29.28 -16.96 -9.83
N VAL A 611 -29.00 -16.92 -8.52
CA VAL A 611 -28.14 -17.90 -7.83
C VAL A 611 -28.93 -18.55 -6.72
N HIS A 612 -29.09 -19.87 -6.82
CA HIS A 612 -29.62 -20.69 -5.73
C HIS A 612 -28.47 -21.20 -4.86
N TYR A 613 -28.70 -21.31 -3.57
CA TYR A 613 -27.75 -21.91 -2.64
C TYR A 613 -28.42 -22.98 -1.77
N PHE A 614 -27.72 -24.07 -1.57
CA PHE A 614 -28.12 -25.18 -0.73
C PHE A 614 -27.05 -25.41 0.32
N GLN A 615 -27.45 -25.53 1.56
CA GLN A 615 -26.51 -25.93 2.62
C GLN A 615 -26.40 -27.44 2.62
N ILE A 616 -25.18 -27.97 2.55
CA ILE A 616 -24.89 -29.39 2.58
C ILE A 616 -24.61 -29.82 4.02
N ASP A 617 -25.37 -30.79 4.52
CA ASP A 617 -25.08 -31.46 5.79
C ASP A 617 -24.22 -32.73 5.52
N MET A 618 -22.94 -32.63 5.84
CA MET A 618 -21.97 -33.73 5.64
C MET A 618 -22.23 -34.98 6.49
N LYS A 619 -23.22 -34.94 7.40
CA LYS A 619 -23.57 -36.10 8.25
C LYS A 619 -24.76 -36.90 7.73
N THR A 620 -25.63 -36.28 6.99
CA THR A 620 -26.89 -36.89 6.51
C THR A 620 -26.96 -37.04 5.00
N GLY A 621 -26.03 -36.47 4.26
CA GLY A 621 -26.02 -36.47 2.79
C GLY A 621 -26.52 -35.13 2.23
#